data_d5f1d2e33d84e42f49bfcaad8755d5ad
#
_entry.id   d5f1d2e33d84e42f49bfcaad8755d5ad
#
_cell.length_a   1.000
_cell.length_b   1.000
_cell.length_c   1.000
_cell.angle_alpha   90.00
_cell.angle_beta   90.00
_cell.angle_gamma   90.00
#
_symmetry.space_group_name_H-M   'P 1'
#
loop_
_entity.id
_entity.type
_entity.pdbx_description
1 polymer ?
#
loop_
_entity_poly.entity_id
_entity_poly.type
_entity_poly.pdbx_seq_one_letter_code
_entity_poly.pdbx_strand_id
1 'polypeptide(L)'
;ILGLNILIFFISLYGISNLNVENSFVKYFKKNTEIYRGMYLIDNELGGTTPLDIILKFKNDDQIIDTTIKAEEEDDLEIEDDFFSDDLFGEENNIWFTNEKIETIKFVHQYLESRIEIGKVTSIYSLIDTANQINKSDLSMFELSVLYNEIPIDYKTDLIDPYLNVEKNMIKISTRVKDSKDIKRNDLINDINSFLLNEFDNLEEFKVNGLLVLYNNMLKSLFSSQIKSLGFVVLAIFIMFVILFRSLKLSIIGIIPNIFASTFILGLIGLLKIPLDIMTITIAAISIGIAVDNTIHYIYRYKENLKLGRNHSEMIEKTHLTVGNAVLITSIAITAGFLTLCLSNFVPTVYFGLFTSLAMIF
;
A
#
# COMPACT_ATOMS: atom_id res chain seq x y z
N ILE A 1 -33.22 -3.40 25.69
CA ILE A 1 -32.72 -2.71 24.48
C ILE A 1 -31.41 -2.00 24.82
N LEU A 2 -31.33 -1.11 25.84
CA LEU A 2 -30.10 -0.35 26.16
C LEU A 2 -28.89 -1.26 26.46
N GLY A 3 -29.08 -2.32 27.25
CA GLY A 3 -28.01 -3.28 27.57
C GLY A 3 -27.48 -4.03 26.34
N LEU A 4 -28.35 -4.37 25.39
CA LEU A 4 -27.98 -5.01 24.15
C LEU A 4 -27.11 -4.07 23.29
N ASN A 5 -27.52 -2.80 23.17
CA ASN A 5 -26.76 -1.81 22.41
C ASN A 5 -25.37 -1.55 23.01
N ILE A 6 -25.26 -1.51 24.34
CA ILE A 6 -23.96 -1.38 25.02
C ILE A 6 -23.08 -2.60 24.73
N LEU A 7 -23.62 -3.80 24.77
CA LEU A 7 -22.90 -5.04 24.43
C LEU A 7 -22.38 -5.01 22.98
N ILE A 8 -23.26 -4.66 22.06
CA ILE A 8 -22.90 -4.53 20.63
C ILE A 8 -21.79 -3.49 20.44
N PHE A 9 -21.83 -2.37 21.16
CA PHE A 9 -20.80 -1.34 21.10
C PHE A 9 -19.43 -1.87 21.54
N PHE A 10 -19.33 -2.61 22.63
CA PHE A 10 -18.07 -3.20 23.07
C PHE A 10 -17.55 -4.27 22.10
N ILE A 11 -18.44 -5.10 21.56
CA ILE A 11 -18.09 -6.07 20.52
C ILE A 11 -17.55 -5.35 19.28
N SER A 12 -18.17 -4.25 18.90
CA SER A 12 -17.73 -3.44 17.75
C SER A 12 -16.37 -2.80 17.99
N LEU A 13 -16.07 -2.30 19.19
CA LEU A 13 -14.75 -1.80 19.55
C LEU A 13 -13.68 -2.89 19.46
N TYR A 14 -14.00 -4.10 19.94
CA TYR A 14 -13.10 -5.24 19.76
C TYR A 14 -12.93 -5.59 18.28
N GLY A 15 -13.98 -5.51 17.46
CA GLY A 15 -13.87 -5.69 16.01
C GLY A 15 -12.94 -4.66 15.35
N ILE A 16 -13.04 -3.40 15.74
CA ILE A 16 -12.17 -2.32 15.21
C ILE A 16 -10.69 -2.60 15.49
N SER A 17 -10.34 -3.19 16.64
CA SER A 17 -8.94 -3.54 16.95
C SER A 17 -8.37 -4.64 16.03
N ASN A 18 -9.22 -5.41 15.36
CA ASN A 18 -8.85 -6.46 14.42
C ASN A 18 -8.88 -6.02 12.95
N LEU A 19 -9.08 -4.72 12.68
CA LEU A 19 -9.05 -4.20 11.34
C LEU A 19 -7.66 -4.35 10.72
N ASN A 20 -7.61 -4.98 9.56
CA ASN A 20 -6.39 -5.19 8.80
C ASN A 20 -6.43 -4.38 7.51
N VAL A 21 -5.36 -3.64 7.24
CA VAL A 21 -5.18 -2.96 5.97
C VAL A 21 -4.40 -3.90 5.07
N GLU A 22 -5.11 -4.68 4.28
CA GLU A 22 -4.50 -5.62 3.34
C GLU A 22 -5.05 -5.36 1.94
N ASN A 23 -4.17 -5.42 0.94
CA ASN A 23 -4.53 -5.17 -0.44
C ASN A 23 -3.93 -6.21 -1.37
N SER A 24 -4.73 -7.20 -1.65
CA SER A 24 -4.48 -8.11 -2.75
C SER A 24 -5.26 -7.66 -3.97
N PHE A 25 -4.57 -7.24 -5.03
CA PHE A 25 -5.21 -6.84 -6.29
C PHE A 25 -5.95 -8.00 -6.95
N VAL A 26 -5.41 -9.21 -6.82
CA VAL A 26 -6.03 -10.42 -7.38
C VAL A 26 -7.40 -10.67 -6.74
N LYS A 27 -7.54 -10.42 -5.43
CA LYS A 27 -8.79 -10.64 -4.69
C LYS A 27 -9.86 -9.58 -4.92
N TYR A 28 -9.54 -8.50 -5.64
CA TYR A 28 -10.53 -7.48 -5.97
C TYR A 28 -11.58 -7.94 -6.98
N PHE A 29 -11.34 -9.06 -7.65
CA PHE A 29 -12.26 -9.62 -8.61
C PHE A 29 -12.83 -10.94 -8.16
N LYS A 30 -14.09 -11.21 -8.51
CA LYS A 30 -14.72 -12.51 -8.25
C LYS A 30 -13.97 -13.63 -8.99
N LYS A 31 -13.80 -14.79 -8.35
CA LYS A 31 -13.03 -15.94 -8.86
C LYS A 31 -13.50 -16.49 -10.22
N ASN A 32 -14.76 -16.23 -10.58
CA ASN A 32 -15.34 -16.66 -11.86
C ASN A 32 -15.00 -15.71 -13.03
N THR A 33 -14.38 -14.55 -12.76
CA THR A 33 -14.03 -13.58 -13.79
C THR A 33 -12.74 -13.98 -14.51
N GLU A 34 -12.64 -13.62 -15.78
CA GLU A 34 -11.45 -13.84 -16.60
C GLU A 34 -10.23 -13.04 -16.05
N ILE A 35 -10.48 -11.81 -15.58
CA ILE A 35 -9.46 -10.96 -14.94
C ILE A 35 -8.84 -11.66 -13.72
N TYR A 36 -9.68 -12.24 -12.85
CA TYR A 36 -9.16 -12.99 -11.69
C TYR A 36 -8.26 -14.14 -12.11
N ARG A 37 -8.72 -14.94 -13.10
CA ARG A 37 -7.97 -16.12 -13.58
C ARG A 37 -6.64 -15.71 -14.22
N GLY A 38 -6.64 -14.64 -15.03
CA GLY A 38 -5.43 -14.10 -15.64
C GLY A 38 -4.43 -13.58 -14.60
N MET A 39 -4.89 -12.76 -13.67
CA MET A 39 -4.04 -12.24 -12.59
C MET A 39 -3.52 -13.36 -11.69
N TYR A 40 -4.34 -14.34 -11.36
CA TYR A 40 -3.95 -15.50 -10.55
C TYR A 40 -2.88 -16.34 -11.24
N LEU A 41 -2.99 -16.54 -12.55
CA LEU A 41 -1.97 -17.24 -13.34
C LEU A 41 -0.64 -16.46 -13.33
N ILE A 42 -0.69 -15.15 -13.57
CA ILE A 42 0.51 -14.29 -13.52
C ILE A 42 1.16 -14.35 -12.15
N ASP A 43 0.36 -14.31 -11.09
CA ASP A 43 0.86 -14.31 -9.71
C ASP A 43 1.59 -15.60 -9.34
N ASN A 44 1.04 -16.75 -9.74
CA ASN A 44 1.60 -18.04 -9.37
C ASN A 44 2.66 -18.56 -10.34
N GLU A 45 2.46 -18.36 -11.66
CA GLU A 45 3.31 -18.98 -12.70
C GLU A 45 4.38 -18.02 -13.25
N LEU A 46 4.12 -16.70 -13.22
CA LEU A 46 5.04 -15.70 -13.76
C LEU A 46 5.76 -14.87 -12.69
N GLY A 47 5.70 -15.33 -11.43
CA GLY A 47 6.52 -14.79 -10.35
C GLY A 47 5.95 -13.59 -9.60
N GLY A 48 4.66 -13.29 -9.74
CA GLY A 48 4.00 -12.23 -8.98
C GLY A 48 3.43 -11.11 -9.83
N THR A 49 2.47 -10.39 -9.25
CA THR A 49 1.74 -9.31 -9.92
C THR A 49 2.22 -7.92 -9.53
N THR A 50 2.93 -7.78 -8.41
CA THR A 50 3.25 -6.46 -7.86
C THR A 50 4.74 -6.13 -8.00
N PRO A 51 5.14 -5.09 -8.78
CA PRO A 51 6.53 -4.68 -8.92
C PRO A 51 7.10 -4.11 -7.63
N LEU A 52 8.34 -4.51 -7.32
CA LEU A 52 9.18 -3.96 -6.28
C LEU A 52 10.57 -3.76 -6.85
N ASP A 53 11.08 -2.54 -6.79
CA ASP A 53 12.39 -2.16 -7.31
C ASP A 53 13.32 -1.79 -6.16
N ILE A 54 14.54 -2.29 -6.22
CA ILE A 54 15.62 -1.90 -5.32
C ILE A 54 16.65 -1.12 -6.13
N ILE A 55 16.91 0.10 -5.71
CA ILE A 55 17.90 0.98 -6.33
C ILE A 55 19.09 1.05 -5.37
N LEU A 56 20.27 0.73 -5.88
CA LEU A 56 21.52 0.84 -5.14
C LEU A 56 22.38 1.91 -5.83
N LYS A 57 22.91 2.84 -5.04
CA LYS A 57 23.88 3.85 -5.46
C LYS A 57 25.19 3.55 -4.76
N PHE A 58 26.24 3.29 -5.53
CA PHE A 58 27.57 3.03 -5.01
C PHE A 58 28.31 4.33 -4.70
N LYS A 59 29.23 4.28 -3.75
CA LYS A 59 30.16 5.38 -3.48
C LYS A 59 31.05 5.60 -4.70
N ASN A 60 31.45 6.84 -4.95
CA ASN A 60 32.42 7.13 -6.02
C ASN A 60 33.79 6.61 -5.62
N ASP A 61 34.45 5.93 -6.54
CA ASP A 61 35.76 5.28 -6.32
C ASP A 61 36.91 6.30 -6.08
N ASP A 62 36.70 7.60 -6.33
CA ASP A 62 37.67 8.67 -6.10
C ASP A 62 38.20 8.79 -4.65
N GLN A 63 37.54 8.15 -3.67
CA GLN A 63 37.97 8.11 -2.28
C GLN A 63 38.75 6.84 -1.89
N ILE A 64 38.79 5.83 -2.74
CA ILE A 64 39.44 4.55 -2.42
C ILE A 64 40.89 4.55 -2.86
N ILE A 65 41.25 5.32 -3.90
CA ILE A 65 42.62 5.42 -4.41
C ILE A 65 43.55 6.12 -3.41
N ASP A 66 43.06 7.05 -2.60
CA ASP A 66 43.86 7.82 -1.65
C ASP A 66 44.28 7.05 -0.37
N THR A 67 43.66 5.87 -0.11
CA THR A 67 43.96 5.04 1.06
C THR A 67 44.87 3.84 0.74
N THR A 68 44.91 3.38 -0.49
CA THR A 68 45.71 2.21 -0.90
C THR A 68 47.13 2.61 -1.33
N ILE A 69 47.30 3.83 -1.84
CA ILE A 69 48.63 4.32 -2.27
C ILE A 69 49.56 4.71 -1.08
N LYS A 70 49.00 4.83 0.14
CA LYS A 70 49.80 5.14 1.37
C LYS A 70 50.30 3.93 2.12
N ALA A 71 50.07 2.70 1.65
CA ALA A 71 50.46 1.49 2.38
C ALA A 71 51.54 0.64 1.69
N GLU A 72 51.93 0.91 0.47
CA GLU A 72 52.99 0.14 -0.23
C GLU A 72 54.02 1.04 -0.94
N GLU A 73 54.74 1.81 -0.16
CA GLU A 73 56.09 2.23 -0.55
C GLU A 73 57.05 1.22 0.07
N GLU A 74 57.41 0.18 -0.67
CA GLU A 74 58.70 -0.57 -0.63
C GLU A 74 58.49 -1.89 -1.43
N ASP A 75 58.70 -1.83 -2.75
CA ASP A 75 59.55 -2.76 -3.49
C ASP A 75 59.55 -2.36 -4.98
N ASP A 76 60.74 -2.00 -5.44
CA ASP A 76 61.07 -1.70 -6.84
C ASP A 76 60.76 -2.91 -7.77
N LEU A 77 59.75 -2.80 -8.61
CA LEU A 77 59.71 -3.49 -9.90
C LEU A 77 59.17 -2.51 -10.94
N GLU A 78 60.07 -2.02 -11.77
CA GLU A 78 59.77 -1.32 -13.04
C GLU A 78 58.91 -2.24 -13.91
N ILE A 79 57.60 -2.06 -13.90
CA ILE A 79 56.68 -2.58 -14.91
C ILE A 79 56.47 -1.42 -15.90
N GLU A 80 56.94 -1.64 -17.15
CA GLU A 80 56.78 -0.70 -18.25
C GLU A 80 55.35 -0.20 -18.36
N ASP A 81 55.20 1.10 -18.12
CA ASP A 81 53.96 1.89 -18.08
C ASP A 81 53.25 2.05 -19.45
N ASP A 82 53.71 1.32 -20.48
CA ASP A 82 53.29 1.50 -21.86
C ASP A 82 52.24 0.50 -22.36
N PHE A 83 51.71 -0.40 -21.49
CA PHE A 83 50.69 -1.37 -21.91
C PHE A 83 49.28 -0.96 -21.60
N PHE A 84 49.07 0.08 -20.80
CA PHE A 84 47.76 0.66 -20.51
C PHE A 84 47.63 2.02 -21.23
N SER A 85 47.68 2.03 -22.55
CA SER A 85 47.38 3.23 -23.32
C SER A 85 45.88 3.52 -23.26
N ASP A 86 45.52 4.77 -22.94
CA ASP A 86 44.17 5.35 -22.86
C ASP A 86 43.28 5.09 -24.11
N ASP A 87 43.82 4.59 -25.21
CA ASP A 87 43.12 4.32 -26.46
C ASP A 87 42.32 3.00 -26.46
N LEU A 88 42.54 2.08 -25.50
CA LEU A 88 41.82 0.80 -25.42
C LEU A 88 40.61 0.85 -24.48
N PHE A 89 40.54 1.85 -23.64
CA PHE A 89 39.45 2.05 -22.70
C PHE A 89 38.76 3.37 -23.08
N GLY A 90 37.69 3.30 -23.84
CA GLY A 90 36.85 4.47 -24.07
C GLY A 90 36.44 5.12 -22.74
N GLU A 91 36.36 6.45 -22.76
CA GLU A 91 36.11 7.39 -21.66
C GLU A 91 35.31 6.82 -20.47
N GLU A 92 35.81 7.01 -19.23
CA GLU A 92 35.18 6.89 -17.89
C GLU A 92 34.29 5.64 -17.60
N ASN A 93 33.74 4.98 -18.61
CA ASN A 93 32.74 3.91 -18.45
C ASN A 93 33.34 2.54 -18.06
N ASN A 94 34.63 2.32 -18.24
CA ASN A 94 35.29 1.03 -18.03
C ASN A 94 35.53 0.71 -16.55
N ILE A 95 35.61 1.71 -15.70
CA ILE A 95 35.89 1.58 -14.28
C ILE A 95 34.63 1.13 -13.50
N TRP A 96 33.44 1.15 -14.12
CA TRP A 96 32.21 0.84 -13.41
C TRP A 96 32.13 -0.62 -12.95
N PHE A 97 32.59 -1.58 -13.77
CA PHE A 97 32.50 -3.01 -13.45
C PHE A 97 33.67 -3.44 -12.53
N THR A 98 33.52 -3.16 -11.22
CA THR A 98 34.46 -3.65 -10.22
C THR A 98 33.94 -4.96 -9.60
N ASN A 99 34.87 -5.81 -9.12
CA ASN A 99 34.49 -7.08 -8.44
C ASN A 99 33.56 -6.81 -7.27
N GLU A 100 33.83 -5.78 -6.50
CA GLU A 100 33.05 -5.42 -5.32
C GLU A 100 31.59 -5.07 -5.68
N LYS A 101 31.39 -4.27 -6.73
CA LYS A 101 30.05 -3.91 -7.21
C LYS A 101 29.31 -5.13 -7.74
N ILE A 102 29.99 -5.98 -8.53
CA ILE A 102 29.38 -7.19 -9.11
C ILE A 102 29.00 -8.17 -8.00
N GLU A 103 29.86 -8.39 -7.00
CA GLU A 103 29.56 -9.26 -5.87
C GLU A 103 28.42 -8.72 -5.02
N THR A 104 28.38 -7.41 -4.76
CA THR A 104 27.27 -6.76 -4.06
C THR A 104 25.96 -6.98 -4.80
N ILE A 105 25.93 -6.76 -6.12
CA ILE A 105 24.74 -6.96 -6.95
C ILE A 105 24.30 -8.42 -6.93
N LYS A 106 25.25 -9.35 -7.09
CA LYS A 106 25.01 -10.78 -7.04
C LYS A 106 24.41 -11.20 -5.72
N PHE A 107 24.98 -10.73 -4.60
CA PHE A 107 24.53 -11.09 -3.27
C PHE A 107 23.11 -10.58 -2.98
N VAL A 108 22.82 -9.32 -3.34
CA VAL A 108 21.46 -8.76 -3.22
C VAL A 108 20.48 -9.49 -4.12
N HIS A 109 20.87 -9.82 -5.36
CA HIS A 109 20.03 -10.56 -6.30
C HIS A 109 19.67 -11.94 -5.74
N GLN A 110 20.64 -12.71 -5.28
CA GLN A 110 20.44 -14.03 -4.70
C GLN A 110 19.64 -13.98 -3.39
N TYR A 111 19.87 -12.98 -2.54
CA TYR A 111 19.04 -12.78 -1.36
C TYR A 111 17.57 -12.60 -1.73
N LEU A 112 17.29 -11.77 -2.72
CA LEU A 112 15.92 -11.54 -3.19
C LEU A 112 15.30 -12.80 -3.82
N GLU A 113 16.06 -13.58 -4.59
CA GLU A 113 15.60 -14.84 -5.15
C GLU A 113 15.30 -15.91 -4.08
N SER A 114 16.02 -15.89 -2.97
CA SER A 114 15.80 -16.81 -1.86
C SER A 114 14.48 -16.59 -1.11
N ARG A 115 13.84 -15.42 -1.30
CA ARG A 115 12.60 -15.06 -0.61
C ARG A 115 11.39 -15.70 -1.28
N ILE A 116 10.57 -16.40 -0.50
CA ILE A 116 9.35 -17.09 -0.97
C ILE A 116 8.33 -16.09 -1.56
N GLU A 117 8.32 -14.88 -1.00
CA GLU A 117 7.42 -13.79 -1.39
C GLU A 117 7.74 -13.23 -2.78
N ILE A 118 9.00 -13.36 -3.20
CA ILE A 118 9.52 -12.84 -4.47
C ILE A 118 9.54 -13.98 -5.49
N GLY A 119 8.90 -13.78 -6.61
CA GLY A 119 8.80 -14.85 -7.61
C GLY A 119 9.70 -14.64 -8.83
N LYS A 120 10.14 -13.42 -9.08
CA LYS A 120 11.08 -13.13 -10.17
C LYS A 120 11.96 -11.95 -9.79
N VAL A 121 13.26 -12.12 -9.97
CA VAL A 121 14.28 -11.07 -9.84
C VAL A 121 14.93 -10.85 -11.19
N THR A 122 15.16 -9.60 -11.56
CA THR A 122 15.85 -9.22 -12.80
C THR A 122 16.77 -8.03 -12.52
N SER A 123 18.03 -8.15 -12.89
CA SER A 123 19.04 -7.11 -12.72
C SER A 123 20.12 -7.25 -13.78
N ILE A 124 21.13 -6.39 -13.75
CA ILE A 124 22.32 -6.56 -14.60
C ILE A 124 23.02 -7.91 -14.34
N TYR A 125 22.93 -8.44 -13.11
CA TYR A 125 23.48 -9.76 -12.80
C TYR A 125 22.80 -10.89 -13.59
N SER A 126 21.50 -10.78 -13.90
CA SER A 126 20.81 -11.75 -14.76
C SER A 126 21.43 -11.83 -16.17
N LEU A 127 21.90 -10.69 -16.70
CA LEU A 127 22.58 -10.64 -17.98
C LEU A 127 24.00 -11.19 -17.89
N ILE A 128 24.72 -10.84 -16.82
CA ILE A 128 26.06 -11.36 -16.54
C ILE A 128 26.02 -12.90 -16.37
N ASP A 129 25.08 -13.41 -15.61
CA ASP A 129 24.92 -14.86 -15.43
C ASP A 129 24.60 -15.58 -16.74
N THR A 130 23.74 -14.99 -17.57
CA THR A 130 23.46 -15.52 -18.92
C THR A 130 24.70 -15.53 -19.80
N ALA A 131 25.49 -14.43 -19.77
CA ALA A 131 26.72 -14.34 -20.52
C ALA A 131 27.76 -15.36 -20.05
N ASN A 132 27.91 -15.58 -18.74
CA ASN A 132 28.76 -16.60 -18.15
C ASN A 132 28.35 -18.02 -18.57
N GLN A 133 27.05 -18.30 -18.62
CA GLN A 133 26.54 -19.60 -19.10
C GLN A 133 26.86 -19.84 -20.57
N ILE A 134 26.76 -18.82 -21.42
CA ILE A 134 27.12 -18.89 -22.85
C ILE A 134 28.62 -19.09 -23.02
N ASN A 135 29.43 -18.36 -22.25
CA ASN A 135 30.89 -18.42 -22.27
C ASN A 135 31.44 -19.71 -21.62
N LYS A 136 30.63 -20.43 -20.82
CA LYS A 136 30.99 -21.61 -20.01
C LYS A 136 32.08 -21.34 -18.95
N SER A 137 32.35 -20.10 -18.63
CA SER A 137 33.23 -19.64 -17.58
C SER A 137 32.79 -18.26 -17.12
N ASP A 138 33.18 -17.86 -15.91
CA ASP A 138 32.92 -16.51 -15.42
C ASP A 138 33.72 -15.50 -16.23
N LEU A 139 33.05 -14.45 -16.69
CA LEU A 139 33.66 -13.35 -17.39
C LEU A 139 34.46 -12.47 -16.43
N SER A 140 35.66 -12.12 -16.80
CA SER A 140 36.49 -11.14 -16.07
C SER A 140 35.89 -9.73 -16.18
N MET A 141 36.31 -8.82 -15.31
CA MET A 141 35.90 -7.41 -15.34
C MET A 141 36.20 -6.76 -16.69
N PHE A 142 37.36 -7.10 -17.25
CA PHE A 142 37.77 -6.62 -18.57
C PHE A 142 36.80 -7.09 -19.67
N GLU A 143 36.49 -8.38 -19.69
CA GLU A 143 35.53 -8.93 -20.68
C GLU A 143 34.12 -8.34 -20.52
N LEU A 144 33.67 -8.08 -19.30
CA LEU A 144 32.39 -7.41 -19.06
C LEU A 144 32.38 -5.97 -19.55
N SER A 145 33.51 -5.24 -19.37
CA SER A 145 33.66 -3.87 -19.88
C SER A 145 33.71 -3.83 -21.42
N VAL A 146 34.43 -4.74 -22.04
CA VAL A 146 34.45 -4.87 -23.50
C VAL A 146 33.07 -5.22 -24.01
N LEU A 147 32.39 -6.20 -23.40
CA LEU A 147 31.04 -6.58 -23.80
C LEU A 147 30.06 -5.39 -23.69
N TYR A 148 30.15 -4.62 -22.62
CA TYR A 148 29.32 -3.43 -22.43
C TYR A 148 29.54 -2.37 -23.51
N ASN A 149 30.77 -2.16 -23.95
CA ASN A 149 31.12 -1.18 -24.98
C ASN A 149 30.74 -1.64 -26.40
N GLU A 150 30.89 -2.93 -26.68
CA GLU A 150 30.65 -3.51 -28.01
C GLU A 150 29.17 -3.81 -28.30
N ILE A 151 28.30 -3.85 -27.26
CA ILE A 151 26.87 -4.06 -27.47
C ILE A 151 26.27 -2.90 -28.27
N PRO A 152 25.56 -3.19 -29.40
CA PRO A 152 24.87 -2.16 -30.16
C PRO A 152 23.89 -1.34 -29.32
N ILE A 153 23.81 -0.04 -29.60
CA ILE A 153 23.02 0.93 -28.82
C ILE A 153 21.57 0.48 -28.62
N ASP A 154 20.94 -0.11 -29.63
CA ASP A 154 19.56 -0.56 -29.55
C ASP A 154 19.38 -1.64 -28.46
N TYR A 155 20.29 -2.61 -28.40
CA TYR A 155 20.25 -3.65 -27.36
C TYR A 155 20.67 -3.12 -25.99
N LYS A 156 21.60 -2.15 -25.93
CA LYS A 156 22.03 -1.51 -24.70
C LYS A 156 20.86 -0.79 -24.05
N THR A 157 20.11 -0.01 -24.81
CA THR A 157 18.94 0.74 -24.36
C THR A 157 17.82 -0.17 -23.85
N ASP A 158 17.62 -1.34 -24.47
CA ASP A 158 16.53 -2.25 -24.08
C ASP A 158 16.91 -3.20 -22.93
N LEU A 159 18.17 -3.64 -22.86
CA LEU A 159 18.59 -4.71 -21.95
C LEU A 159 19.40 -4.20 -20.75
N ILE A 160 20.19 -3.15 -20.90
CA ILE A 160 21.13 -2.68 -19.86
C ILE A 160 20.65 -1.40 -19.19
N ASP A 161 20.32 -0.37 -19.95
CA ASP A 161 19.95 0.95 -19.41
C ASP A 161 18.76 0.91 -18.44
N PRO A 162 17.79 0.00 -18.54
CA PRO A 162 16.76 -0.15 -17.54
C PRO A 162 17.27 -0.56 -16.14
N TYR A 163 18.46 -1.17 -16.06
CA TYR A 163 19.04 -1.72 -14.83
C TYR A 163 20.30 -1.01 -14.36
N LEU A 164 21.02 -0.32 -15.25
CA LEU A 164 22.31 0.29 -14.98
C LEU A 164 22.35 1.74 -15.48
N ASN A 165 22.74 2.66 -14.60
CA ASN A 165 23.08 4.02 -14.95
C ASN A 165 24.53 4.30 -14.49
N VAL A 166 25.47 4.25 -15.41
CA VAL A 166 26.89 4.41 -15.16
C VAL A 166 27.20 5.83 -14.67
N GLU A 167 26.64 6.87 -15.32
CA GLU A 167 26.88 8.27 -14.95
C GLU A 167 26.50 8.61 -13.50
N LYS A 168 25.45 7.98 -13.00
CA LYS A 168 24.96 8.20 -11.62
C LYS A 168 25.46 7.17 -10.63
N ASN A 169 26.30 6.24 -11.08
CA ASN A 169 26.81 5.11 -10.29
C ASN A 169 25.67 4.32 -9.59
N MET A 170 24.59 4.05 -10.34
CA MET A 170 23.35 3.47 -9.81
C MET A 170 22.95 2.22 -10.57
N ILE A 171 22.42 1.26 -9.82
CA ILE A 171 21.75 0.09 -10.40
C ILE A 171 20.32 -0.05 -9.89
N LYS A 172 19.52 -0.73 -10.68
CA LYS A 172 18.17 -1.13 -10.33
C LYS A 172 18.03 -2.65 -10.40
N ILE A 173 17.57 -3.24 -9.31
CA ILE A 173 17.13 -4.63 -9.26
C ILE A 173 15.61 -4.62 -9.25
N SER A 174 15.00 -5.14 -10.30
CA SER A 174 13.54 -5.22 -10.43
C SER A 174 13.05 -6.59 -9.99
N THR A 175 12.07 -6.59 -9.12
CA THR A 175 11.46 -7.82 -8.62
C THR A 175 9.94 -7.80 -8.79
N ARG A 176 9.34 -8.98 -8.76
CA ARG A 176 7.89 -9.16 -8.68
C ARG A 176 7.53 -9.88 -7.40
N VAL A 177 6.65 -9.28 -6.62
CA VAL A 177 6.15 -9.84 -5.38
C VAL A 177 4.81 -10.52 -5.63
N LYS A 178 4.66 -11.72 -5.09
CA LYS A 178 3.41 -12.49 -5.14
C LYS A 178 2.33 -11.80 -4.30
N ASP A 179 1.11 -11.85 -4.78
CA ASP A 179 -0.06 -11.29 -4.09
C ASP A 179 -0.77 -12.34 -3.20
N SER A 180 0.01 -13.25 -2.59
CA SER A 180 -0.52 -14.30 -1.74
C SER A 180 -1.03 -13.77 -0.39
N LYS A 181 -1.90 -14.56 0.26
CA LYS A 181 -2.63 -14.17 1.48
C LYS A 181 -1.75 -13.89 2.70
N ASP A 182 -0.56 -14.47 2.73
CA ASP A 182 0.21 -14.59 3.97
C ASP A 182 1.41 -13.64 4.01
N ILE A 183 1.60 -12.81 2.97
CA ILE A 183 2.73 -11.89 2.90
C ILE A 183 2.37 -10.58 3.61
N LYS A 184 3.03 -10.35 4.72
CA LYS A 184 3.04 -9.06 5.37
C LYS A 184 4.00 -8.12 4.65
N ARG A 185 3.47 -7.34 3.71
CA ARG A 185 4.26 -6.45 2.82
C ARG A 185 5.18 -5.49 3.58
N ASN A 186 4.71 -4.97 4.72
CA ASN A 186 5.54 -4.13 5.58
C ASN A 186 6.76 -4.87 6.12
N ASP A 187 6.59 -6.13 6.53
CA ASP A 187 7.68 -6.93 7.09
C ASP A 187 8.70 -7.22 6.00
N LEU A 188 8.25 -7.61 4.78
CA LEU A 188 9.14 -7.80 3.63
C LEU A 188 9.96 -6.55 3.30
N ILE A 189 9.33 -5.37 3.24
CA ILE A 189 10.02 -4.10 2.96
C ILE A 189 11.03 -3.78 4.07
N ASN A 190 10.67 -3.99 5.33
CA ASN A 190 11.54 -3.76 6.48
C ASN A 190 12.71 -4.75 6.50
N ASP A 191 12.47 -6.03 6.19
CA ASP A 191 13.52 -7.05 6.12
C ASP A 191 14.54 -6.69 5.04
N ILE A 192 14.09 -6.30 3.84
CA ILE A 192 14.97 -5.87 2.75
C ILE A 192 15.78 -4.62 3.16
N ASN A 193 15.12 -3.62 3.75
CA ASN A 193 15.83 -2.41 4.23
C ASN A 193 16.87 -2.76 5.30
N SER A 194 16.54 -3.62 6.26
CA SER A 194 17.45 -4.03 7.32
C SER A 194 18.64 -4.83 6.78
N PHE A 195 18.40 -5.71 5.80
CA PHE A 195 19.44 -6.44 5.10
C PHE A 195 20.42 -5.51 4.40
N LEU A 196 19.91 -4.55 3.61
CA LEU A 196 20.74 -3.60 2.86
C LEU A 196 21.54 -2.68 3.80
N LEU A 197 20.98 -2.30 4.96
CA LEU A 197 21.67 -1.45 5.95
C LEU A 197 22.82 -2.14 6.67
N ASN A 198 22.70 -3.46 6.90
CA ASN A 198 23.63 -4.18 7.76
C ASN A 198 24.77 -4.85 6.99
N GLU A 199 24.59 -5.15 5.72
CA GLU A 199 25.51 -6.00 4.96
C GLU A 199 26.44 -5.21 4.03
N PHE A 200 26.15 -3.92 3.73
CA PHE A 200 26.89 -3.20 2.70
C PHE A 200 27.34 -1.81 3.15
N ASP A 201 28.67 -1.65 3.30
CA ASP A 201 29.31 -0.36 3.61
C ASP A 201 29.71 0.43 2.34
N ASN A 202 29.75 -0.23 1.18
CA ASN A 202 30.14 0.37 -0.11
C ASN A 202 29.01 1.14 -0.80
N LEU A 203 27.79 1.09 -0.27
CA LEU A 203 26.67 1.85 -0.79
C LEU A 203 26.67 3.29 -0.23
N GLU A 204 26.51 4.27 -1.10
CA GLU A 204 26.24 5.67 -0.72
C GLU A 204 24.78 5.81 -0.27
N GLU A 205 23.87 5.26 -1.05
CA GLU A 205 22.43 5.31 -0.80
C GLU A 205 21.76 4.05 -1.39
N PHE A 206 20.72 3.59 -0.75
CA PHE A 206 19.81 2.61 -1.36
C PHE A 206 18.36 3.02 -1.15
N LYS A 207 17.50 2.60 -2.07
CA LYS A 207 16.06 2.84 -2.00
C LYS A 207 15.28 1.59 -2.40
N VAL A 208 14.42 1.15 -1.49
CA VAL A 208 13.37 0.17 -1.82
C VAL A 208 12.15 0.94 -2.30
N ASN A 209 11.77 0.76 -3.56
CA ASN A 209 10.75 1.53 -4.26
C ASN A 209 9.84 0.63 -5.10
N GLY A 210 9.01 1.21 -5.94
CA GLY A 210 8.09 0.49 -6.81
C GLY A 210 6.64 0.56 -6.35
N LEU A 211 5.76 -0.06 -7.15
CA LEU A 211 4.32 0.01 -6.94
C LEU A 211 3.90 -0.58 -5.59
N LEU A 212 4.60 -1.63 -5.12
CA LEU A 212 4.34 -2.24 -3.81
C LEU A 212 4.48 -1.22 -2.67
N VAL A 213 5.60 -0.49 -2.65
CA VAL A 213 5.91 0.49 -1.61
C VAL A 213 4.98 1.68 -1.70
N LEU A 214 4.78 2.21 -2.92
CA LEU A 214 3.88 3.34 -3.16
C LEU A 214 2.47 3.03 -2.67
N TYR A 215 1.95 1.87 -3.05
CA TYR A 215 0.60 1.47 -2.70
C TYR A 215 0.44 1.21 -1.20
N ASN A 216 1.41 0.55 -0.59
CA ASN A 216 1.44 0.33 0.86
C ASN A 216 1.45 1.67 1.65
N ASN A 217 2.29 2.62 1.24
CA ASN A 217 2.36 3.95 1.86
C ASN A 217 1.09 4.76 1.63
N MET A 218 0.51 4.68 0.43
CA MET A 218 -0.76 5.33 0.10
C MET A 218 -1.88 4.84 1.02
N LEU A 219 -2.02 3.53 1.21
CA LEU A 219 -3.06 2.97 2.06
C LEU A 219 -2.87 3.34 3.51
N LYS A 220 -1.65 3.26 4.04
CA LYS A 220 -1.34 3.69 5.39
C LYS A 220 -1.66 5.16 5.61
N SER A 221 -1.35 6.01 4.63
CA SER A 221 -1.68 7.43 4.65
C SER A 221 -3.19 7.68 4.58
N LEU A 222 -3.89 6.97 3.68
CA LEU A 222 -5.35 7.06 3.56
C LEU A 222 -6.05 6.64 4.85
N PHE A 223 -5.63 5.53 5.46
CA PHE A 223 -6.20 5.05 6.72
C PHE A 223 -6.01 6.08 7.83
N SER A 224 -4.78 6.59 8.02
CA SER A 224 -4.49 7.63 9.02
C SER A 224 -5.29 8.91 8.77
N SER A 225 -5.37 9.36 7.53
CA SER A 225 -6.13 10.55 7.13
C SER A 225 -7.63 10.36 7.35
N GLN A 226 -8.16 9.17 7.05
CA GLN A 226 -9.58 8.86 7.24
C GLN A 226 -10.00 8.88 8.71
N ILE A 227 -9.19 8.31 9.62
CA ILE A 227 -9.47 8.38 11.06
C ILE A 227 -9.50 9.83 11.53
N LYS A 228 -8.53 10.65 11.12
CA LYS A 228 -8.48 12.07 11.49
C LYS A 228 -9.67 12.85 10.92
N SER A 229 -10.00 12.62 9.65
CA SER A 229 -11.13 13.29 9.00
C SER A 229 -12.46 12.87 9.61
N LEU A 230 -12.64 11.58 9.96
CA LEU A 230 -13.83 11.08 10.62
C LEU A 230 -14.03 11.76 11.99
N GLY A 231 -12.97 11.91 12.78
CA GLY A 231 -13.02 12.64 14.05
C GLY A 231 -13.40 14.11 13.86
N PHE A 232 -12.82 14.76 12.83
CA PHE A 232 -13.18 16.14 12.50
C PHE A 232 -14.63 16.29 12.03
N VAL A 233 -15.11 15.37 11.20
CA VAL A 233 -16.53 15.36 10.72
C VAL A 233 -17.48 15.20 11.91
N VAL A 234 -17.22 14.26 12.83
CA VAL A 234 -18.05 14.08 14.04
C VAL A 234 -18.08 15.34 14.88
N LEU A 235 -16.94 16.02 15.07
CA LEU A 235 -16.85 17.27 15.79
C LEU A 235 -17.65 18.39 15.10
N ALA A 236 -17.51 18.53 13.78
CA ALA A 236 -18.23 19.53 12.99
C ALA A 236 -19.74 19.29 13.04
N ILE A 237 -20.20 18.04 12.95
CA ILE A 237 -21.62 17.68 13.08
C ILE A 237 -22.11 18.00 14.50
N PHE A 238 -21.32 17.72 15.52
CA PHE A 238 -21.70 18.07 16.89
C PHE A 238 -21.88 19.57 17.08
N ILE A 239 -20.96 20.38 16.58
CA ILE A 239 -21.08 21.86 16.61
C ILE A 239 -22.32 22.31 15.83
N MET A 240 -22.56 21.75 14.65
CA MET A 240 -23.76 22.03 13.86
C MET A 240 -25.03 21.71 14.65
N PHE A 241 -25.10 20.56 15.33
CA PHE A 241 -26.24 20.20 16.19
C PHE A 241 -26.44 21.19 17.34
N VAL A 242 -25.34 21.65 17.97
CA VAL A 242 -25.42 22.65 19.05
C VAL A 242 -26.03 23.95 18.54
N ILE A 243 -25.60 24.41 17.36
CA ILE A 243 -26.13 25.64 16.74
C ILE A 243 -27.61 25.47 16.33
N LEU A 244 -27.93 24.32 15.69
CA LEU A 244 -29.28 24.05 15.16
C LEU A 244 -30.29 23.82 16.28
N PHE A 245 -29.93 23.00 17.27
CA PHE A 245 -30.86 22.65 18.35
C PHE A 245 -30.81 23.63 19.51
N ARG A 246 -29.78 24.47 19.61
CA ARG A 246 -29.59 25.40 20.73
C ARG A 246 -29.71 24.71 22.10
N SER A 247 -29.26 23.47 22.20
CA SER A 247 -29.33 22.62 23.36
C SER A 247 -28.25 21.56 23.36
N LEU A 248 -27.31 21.64 24.26
CA LEU A 248 -26.24 20.65 24.42
C LEU A 248 -26.78 19.22 24.64
N LYS A 249 -27.84 19.09 25.47
CA LYS A 249 -28.45 17.77 25.71
C LYS A 249 -28.97 17.11 24.44
N LEU A 250 -29.72 17.86 23.62
CA LEU A 250 -30.26 17.32 22.38
C LEU A 250 -29.15 17.03 21.35
N SER A 251 -28.11 17.83 21.34
CA SER A 251 -26.96 17.61 20.47
C SER A 251 -26.19 16.34 20.84
N ILE A 252 -25.95 16.08 22.12
CA ILE A 252 -25.33 14.84 22.60
C ILE A 252 -26.22 13.63 22.28
N ILE A 253 -27.52 13.71 22.58
CA ILE A 253 -28.47 12.63 22.28
C ILE A 253 -28.50 12.34 20.76
N GLY A 254 -28.44 13.38 19.93
CA GLY A 254 -28.49 13.24 18.48
C GLY A 254 -27.22 12.64 17.87
N ILE A 255 -26.02 12.90 18.45
CA ILE A 255 -24.77 12.39 17.87
C ILE A 255 -24.47 10.94 18.24
N ILE A 256 -24.95 10.47 19.39
CA ILE A 256 -24.69 9.10 19.90
C ILE A 256 -25.09 8.01 18.90
N PRO A 257 -26.31 8.00 18.30
CA PRO A 257 -26.69 7.00 17.33
C PRO A 257 -25.78 6.99 16.09
N ASN A 258 -25.35 8.17 15.64
CA ASN A 258 -24.49 8.30 14.46
C ASN A 258 -23.10 7.69 14.69
N ILE A 259 -22.51 7.95 15.86
CA ILE A 259 -21.24 7.33 16.26
C ILE A 259 -21.42 5.83 16.41
N PHE A 260 -22.51 5.40 17.00
CA PHE A 260 -22.81 3.98 17.22
C PHE A 260 -22.94 3.22 15.90
N ALA A 261 -23.68 3.73 14.92
CA ALA A 261 -23.85 3.11 13.62
C ALA A 261 -22.51 2.95 12.89
N SER A 262 -21.68 4.00 12.84
CA SER A 262 -20.38 3.94 12.20
C SER A 262 -19.41 2.97 12.91
N THR A 263 -19.39 2.98 14.24
CA THR A 263 -18.57 2.06 15.04
C THR A 263 -19.02 0.60 14.84
N PHE A 264 -20.33 0.37 14.76
CA PHE A 264 -20.89 -0.95 14.51
C PHE A 264 -20.41 -1.51 13.16
N ILE A 265 -20.48 -0.73 12.09
CA ILE A 265 -20.07 -1.19 10.76
C ILE A 265 -18.56 -1.46 10.69
N LEU A 266 -17.73 -0.55 11.22
CA LEU A 266 -16.29 -0.78 11.28
C LEU A 266 -15.94 -2.01 12.14
N GLY A 267 -16.64 -2.18 13.26
CA GLY A 267 -16.50 -3.35 14.11
C GLY A 267 -16.88 -4.64 13.40
N LEU A 268 -17.97 -4.64 12.64
CA LEU A 268 -18.42 -5.81 11.88
C LEU A 268 -17.42 -6.18 10.77
N ILE A 269 -16.87 -5.19 10.05
CA ILE A 269 -15.82 -5.39 9.04
C ILE A 269 -14.59 -6.06 9.69
N GLY A 270 -14.16 -5.56 10.86
CA GLY A 270 -13.02 -6.13 11.58
C GLY A 270 -13.27 -7.53 12.14
N LEU A 271 -14.47 -7.81 12.68
CA LEU A 271 -14.86 -9.14 13.17
C LEU A 271 -14.89 -10.18 12.02
N LEU A 272 -15.36 -9.78 10.85
CA LEU A 272 -15.38 -10.64 9.66
C LEU A 272 -14.01 -10.74 8.99
N LYS A 273 -12.99 -10.08 9.52
CA LYS A 273 -11.63 -10.02 8.96
C LYS A 273 -11.62 -9.61 7.50
N ILE A 274 -12.51 -8.70 7.13
CA ILE A 274 -12.56 -8.13 5.78
C ILE A 274 -11.49 -7.06 5.71
N PRO A 275 -10.59 -7.13 4.71
CA PRO A 275 -9.53 -6.15 4.60
C PRO A 275 -10.10 -4.75 4.32
N LEU A 276 -9.52 -3.75 4.97
CA LEU A 276 -9.81 -2.36 4.68
C LEU A 276 -9.13 -1.97 3.39
N ASP A 277 -9.94 -1.66 2.40
CA ASP A 277 -9.54 -1.03 1.14
C ASP A 277 -10.08 0.41 1.07
N ILE A 278 -9.81 1.07 -0.06
CA ILE A 278 -10.25 2.46 -0.30
C ILE A 278 -11.78 2.58 -0.21
N MET A 279 -12.52 1.56 -0.66
CA MET A 279 -13.97 1.57 -0.66
C MET A 279 -14.54 1.36 0.74
N THR A 280 -14.04 0.35 1.47
CA THR A 280 -14.54 0.00 2.80
C THR A 280 -14.24 1.08 3.85
N ILE A 281 -13.13 1.79 3.73
CA ILE A 281 -12.79 2.92 4.61
C ILE A 281 -13.84 4.05 4.52
N THR A 282 -14.40 4.30 3.34
CA THR A 282 -15.36 5.40 3.14
C THR A 282 -16.76 5.10 3.68
N ILE A 283 -17.08 3.82 3.96
CA ILE A 283 -18.41 3.40 4.44
C ILE A 283 -18.81 4.16 5.72
N ALA A 284 -17.89 4.26 6.67
CA ALA A 284 -18.17 4.92 7.95
C ALA A 284 -18.53 6.41 7.77
N ALA A 285 -17.82 7.12 6.90
CA ALA A 285 -18.09 8.53 6.64
C ALA A 285 -19.45 8.74 5.94
N ILE A 286 -19.78 7.91 4.97
CA ILE A 286 -21.06 7.96 4.25
C ILE A 286 -22.21 7.61 5.21
N SER A 287 -22.04 6.57 6.03
CA SER A 287 -23.04 6.15 7.01
C SER A 287 -23.36 7.26 8.00
N ILE A 288 -22.35 7.98 8.52
CA ILE A 288 -22.56 9.12 9.39
C ILE A 288 -23.33 10.22 8.66
N GLY A 289 -22.95 10.56 7.41
CA GLY A 289 -23.60 11.63 6.66
C GLY A 289 -25.10 11.38 6.48
N ILE A 290 -25.52 10.17 6.16
CA ILE A 290 -26.94 9.82 5.97
C ILE A 290 -27.67 9.76 7.33
N ALA A 291 -27.05 9.19 8.36
CA ALA A 291 -27.65 9.08 9.68
C ALA A 291 -27.88 10.44 10.35
N VAL A 292 -27.01 11.42 10.07
CA VAL A 292 -27.16 12.80 10.55
C VAL A 292 -28.43 13.46 10.03
N ASP A 293 -28.74 13.29 8.75
CA ASP A 293 -29.95 13.84 8.13
C ASP A 293 -31.22 13.33 8.83
N ASN A 294 -31.32 12.03 9.03
CA ASN A 294 -32.41 11.41 9.77
C ASN A 294 -32.53 11.94 11.19
N THR A 295 -31.41 12.12 11.87
CA THR A 295 -31.37 12.67 13.24
C THR A 295 -31.86 14.11 13.30
N ILE A 296 -31.49 14.96 12.33
CA ILE A 296 -31.94 16.36 12.26
C ILE A 296 -33.47 16.42 12.14
N HIS A 297 -34.02 15.68 11.19
CA HIS A 297 -35.46 15.65 10.96
C HIS A 297 -36.23 15.16 12.19
N TYR A 298 -35.75 14.09 12.85
CA TYR A 298 -36.38 13.54 14.03
C TYR A 298 -36.38 14.51 15.21
N ILE A 299 -35.23 15.10 15.55
CA ILE A 299 -35.11 16.04 16.68
C ILE A 299 -35.85 17.34 16.39
N TYR A 300 -35.84 17.81 15.14
CA TYR A 300 -36.57 19.03 14.77
C TYR A 300 -38.08 18.82 14.99
N ARG A 301 -38.65 17.72 14.54
CA ARG A 301 -40.06 17.39 14.72
C ARG A 301 -40.42 17.18 16.20
N TYR A 302 -39.54 16.52 16.94
CA TYR A 302 -39.69 16.39 18.39
C TYR A 302 -39.79 17.75 19.08
N LYS A 303 -38.93 18.71 18.76
CA LYS A 303 -38.96 20.09 19.30
C LYS A 303 -40.22 20.87 18.90
N GLU A 304 -40.71 20.67 17.70
CA GLU A 304 -41.96 21.29 17.25
C GLU A 304 -43.15 20.78 18.07
N ASN A 305 -43.24 19.46 18.30
CA ASN A 305 -44.26 18.87 19.14
C ASN A 305 -44.16 19.34 20.61
N LEU A 306 -42.95 19.56 21.10
CA LEU A 306 -42.74 20.11 22.48
C LEU A 306 -43.35 21.50 22.63
N LYS A 307 -43.20 22.38 21.62
CA LYS A 307 -43.75 23.74 21.62
C LYS A 307 -45.29 23.76 21.63
N LEU A 308 -45.91 22.68 21.16
CA LEU A 308 -47.37 22.52 21.16
C LEU A 308 -47.95 22.08 22.51
N GLY A 309 -47.13 22.01 23.56
CA GLY A 309 -47.57 21.70 24.94
C GLY A 309 -48.06 20.25 25.16
N ARG A 310 -47.66 19.33 24.31
CA ARG A 310 -48.05 17.89 24.39
C ARG A 310 -47.31 17.16 25.50
N ASN A 311 -47.93 16.10 26.01
CA ASN A 311 -47.28 15.23 27.00
C ASN A 311 -46.09 14.48 26.34
N HIS A 312 -45.05 14.17 27.10
CA HIS A 312 -43.79 13.59 26.60
C HIS A 312 -44.01 12.30 25.82
N SER A 313 -44.91 11.43 26.26
CA SER A 313 -45.28 10.19 25.56
C SER A 313 -45.95 10.46 24.20
N GLU A 314 -46.89 11.40 24.15
CA GLU A 314 -47.54 11.77 22.89
C GLU A 314 -46.59 12.44 21.87
N MET A 315 -45.61 13.20 22.35
CA MET A 315 -44.61 13.81 21.52
C MET A 315 -43.75 12.76 20.79
N ILE A 316 -43.27 11.75 21.54
CA ILE A 316 -42.47 10.67 20.95
C ILE A 316 -43.30 9.88 19.95
N GLU A 317 -44.51 9.48 20.33
CA GLU A 317 -45.42 8.70 19.46
C GLU A 317 -45.71 9.43 18.16
N LYS A 318 -46.11 10.71 18.20
CA LYS A 318 -46.42 11.50 16.99
C LYS A 318 -45.17 11.76 16.13
N THR A 319 -44.01 11.98 16.76
CA THR A 319 -42.76 12.13 16.03
C THR A 319 -42.41 10.81 15.31
N HIS A 320 -42.57 9.70 16.00
CA HIS A 320 -42.30 8.38 15.43
C HIS A 320 -43.27 8.03 14.28
N LEU A 321 -44.55 8.32 14.43
CA LEU A 321 -45.54 8.09 13.38
C LEU A 321 -45.34 8.96 12.13
N THR A 322 -44.80 10.19 12.28
CA THR A 322 -44.61 11.11 11.16
C THR A 322 -43.23 10.96 10.53
N VAL A 323 -42.19 11.30 11.26
CA VAL A 323 -40.81 11.31 10.78
C VAL A 323 -40.24 9.89 10.72
N GLY A 324 -40.56 9.02 11.70
CA GLY A 324 -40.10 7.65 11.74
C GLY A 324 -40.52 6.86 10.48
N ASN A 325 -41.78 7.00 10.06
CA ASN A 325 -42.23 6.37 8.80
C ASN A 325 -41.52 6.91 7.56
N ALA A 326 -41.26 8.21 7.51
CA ALA A 326 -40.51 8.82 6.41
C ALA A 326 -39.06 8.30 6.37
N VAL A 327 -38.40 8.27 7.53
CA VAL A 327 -37.03 7.73 7.69
C VAL A 327 -36.98 6.25 7.31
N LEU A 328 -37.98 5.45 7.70
CA LEU A 328 -38.04 4.04 7.33
C LEU A 328 -38.15 3.84 5.80
N ILE A 329 -39.03 4.61 5.12
CA ILE A 329 -39.16 4.53 3.69
C ILE A 329 -37.87 4.95 2.98
N THR A 330 -37.24 6.05 3.40
CA THR A 330 -35.98 6.51 2.83
C THR A 330 -34.83 5.51 3.08
N SER A 331 -34.75 4.93 4.28
CA SER A 331 -33.77 3.89 4.59
C SER A 331 -33.93 2.65 3.73
N ILE A 332 -35.16 2.19 3.49
CA ILE A 332 -35.44 1.06 2.59
C ILE A 332 -35.03 1.40 1.16
N ALA A 333 -35.35 2.61 0.68
CA ALA A 333 -34.99 3.03 -0.68
C ALA A 333 -33.49 3.11 -0.87
N ILE A 334 -32.77 3.70 0.09
CA ILE A 334 -31.30 3.81 0.08
C ILE A 334 -30.66 2.42 0.15
N THR A 335 -31.15 1.57 1.06
CA THR A 335 -30.70 0.17 1.19
C THR A 335 -30.84 -0.60 -0.12
N ALA A 336 -32.00 -0.49 -0.77
CA ALA A 336 -32.23 -1.13 -2.07
C ALA A 336 -31.26 -0.60 -3.14
N GLY A 337 -31.01 0.72 -3.16
CA GLY A 337 -30.02 1.33 -4.05
C GLY A 337 -28.61 0.77 -3.84
N PHE A 338 -28.13 0.72 -2.61
CA PHE A 338 -26.78 0.19 -2.31
C PHE A 338 -26.68 -1.33 -2.53
N LEU A 339 -27.75 -2.09 -2.30
CA LEU A 339 -27.76 -3.53 -2.58
C LEU A 339 -27.55 -3.85 -4.07
N THR A 340 -27.89 -2.95 -4.99
CA THR A 340 -27.59 -3.16 -6.42
C THR A 340 -26.10 -3.30 -6.70
N LEU A 341 -25.25 -2.67 -5.88
CA LEU A 341 -23.80 -2.76 -5.99
C LEU A 341 -23.27 -4.18 -5.71
N CYS A 342 -24.04 -5.01 -4.98
CA CYS A 342 -23.69 -6.41 -4.73
C CYS A 342 -23.67 -7.27 -6.01
N LEU A 343 -24.27 -6.79 -7.09
CA LEU A 343 -24.22 -7.43 -8.40
C LEU A 343 -22.89 -7.24 -9.13
N SER A 344 -22.04 -6.34 -8.65
CA SER A 344 -20.73 -6.06 -9.24
C SER A 344 -19.80 -7.29 -9.21
N ASN A 345 -18.93 -7.39 -10.21
CA ASN A 345 -17.83 -8.36 -10.24
C ASN A 345 -16.59 -7.87 -9.45
N PHE A 346 -16.58 -6.59 -9.04
CA PHE A 346 -15.52 -5.99 -8.25
C PHE A 346 -15.87 -6.11 -6.76
N VAL A 347 -15.11 -6.92 -6.03
CA VAL A 347 -15.38 -7.31 -4.64
C VAL A 347 -15.46 -6.13 -3.67
N PRO A 348 -14.56 -5.10 -3.74
CA PRO A 348 -14.69 -3.91 -2.90
C PRO A 348 -16.02 -3.19 -3.04
N THR A 349 -16.58 -3.10 -4.27
CA THR A 349 -17.90 -2.52 -4.51
C THR A 349 -19.00 -3.35 -3.88
N VAL A 350 -18.88 -4.68 -3.90
CA VAL A 350 -19.84 -5.58 -3.24
C VAL A 350 -19.85 -5.35 -1.74
N TYR A 351 -18.68 -5.29 -1.10
CA TYR A 351 -18.58 -4.98 0.34
C TYR A 351 -19.11 -3.60 0.66
N PHE A 352 -18.75 -2.61 -0.16
CA PHE A 352 -19.26 -1.25 -0.01
C PHE A 352 -20.79 -1.22 -0.02
N GLY A 353 -21.42 -1.84 -1.02
CA GLY A 353 -22.88 -1.92 -1.13
C GLY A 353 -23.51 -2.65 0.06
N LEU A 354 -22.97 -3.80 0.44
CA LEU A 354 -23.49 -4.61 1.53
C LEU A 354 -23.42 -3.89 2.89
N PHE A 355 -22.26 -3.39 3.26
CA PHE A 355 -22.07 -2.76 4.57
C PHE A 355 -22.74 -1.39 4.68
N THR A 356 -22.80 -0.61 3.57
CA THR A 356 -23.58 0.63 3.59
C THR A 356 -25.07 0.33 3.73
N SER A 357 -25.57 -0.71 3.06
CA SER A 357 -26.96 -1.16 3.23
C SER A 357 -27.27 -1.59 4.66
N LEU A 358 -26.35 -2.36 5.29
CA LEU A 358 -26.50 -2.75 6.70
C LEU A 358 -26.49 -1.54 7.62
N ALA A 359 -25.63 -0.55 7.36
CA ALA A 359 -25.59 0.68 8.14
C ALA A 359 -26.90 1.47 8.10
N MET A 360 -27.63 1.40 6.99
CA MET A 360 -28.92 2.09 6.83
C MET A 360 -30.08 1.39 7.56
N ILE A 361 -30.01 0.06 7.71
CA ILE A 361 -31.00 -0.73 8.43
C ILE A 361 -30.83 -0.60 9.94
N PHE A 362 -29.59 -0.47 10.37
CA PHE A 362 -29.21 -0.44 11.80
C PHE A 362 -29.37 0.95 12.41
#